data_3e7d6478058b233fefa6c8e16ed5eb18
#
_entry.id   3e7d6478058b233fefa6c8e16ed5eb18
#
_cell.length_a   1.000
_cell.length_b   1.000
_cell.length_c   1.000
_cell.angle_alpha   90.00
_cell.angle_beta   90.00
_cell.angle_gamma   90.00
#
_symmetry.space_group_name_H-M   'P 1'
#
loop_
_entity.id
_entity.type
_entity.pdbx_description
1 polymer ?
#
loop_
_entity_poly.entity_id
_entity_poly.type
_entity_poly.pdbx_seq_one_letter_code
_entity_poly.pdbx_strand_id
1 'polypeptide(L)'
;MGIFWDFERFGDAAALIADTGTTLTYRELASLSHEAEAGARESGEDGTSERLTMFICRNTPGAIAGYAAMMNTGYPVLPCSAEQNGGRRKVLMNTYRPGFLLLPKEMRDEYPTMKTVWEIRDYAVLKTNYSAFFPVHPQLGLLITTSGSTGSAKFVRQSRENLRFNAETIADGLGITASDKTITSLPLQYTYGLSVLHANLLRGAAMVVTQSSVMDSEFWDLFENEGVTCFHGVPNTYEMLRHIELFEDDFPDLRTMSQAGGKLSRELQEYYGRYAEKNGKRFIIMYGQSEATAAISRLEQEDVLRKPGSVGRVIPGGSVYLEGSGELVYRGPNAAMGYAARGEDLALGDEWHGEVKTGDIAEFDEEGYLYITGRLKRFIKMAGHRISLDEIDSLIMDELNIRSVSVGEDEHLTVFVTDEKEKELVENFVRERISATRAGLRVMTIAAFPQNEGGKILYAELQAAAENG
;
A
#
# COMPACT_ATOMS: atom_id res chain seq x y z
N MET A 1 26.50 -9.39 -3.71
CA MET A 1 25.36 -8.48 -3.65
C MET A 1 25.41 -7.71 -2.34
N GLY A 2 25.11 -6.42 -2.34
CA GLY A 2 25.10 -5.63 -1.11
C GLY A 2 23.88 -5.97 -0.23
N ILE A 3 24.08 -6.00 1.07
CA ILE A 3 23.05 -6.08 2.10
C ILE A 3 22.03 -4.94 1.86
N PHE A 4 20.72 -5.24 1.91
CA PHE A 4 19.69 -4.22 1.69
C PHE A 4 19.62 -3.25 2.88
N TRP A 5 19.66 -3.77 4.13
CA TRP A 5 19.76 -3.02 5.37
C TRP A 5 21.02 -3.41 6.14
N ASP A 6 21.80 -2.43 6.55
CA ASP A 6 22.89 -2.59 7.50
C ASP A 6 22.36 -2.47 8.94
N PHE A 7 21.85 -3.57 9.48
CA PHE A 7 21.27 -3.62 10.82
C PHE A 7 22.32 -3.52 11.93
N GLU A 8 23.57 -3.94 11.67
CA GLU A 8 24.64 -3.94 12.67
C GLU A 8 24.93 -2.54 13.22
N ARG A 9 24.76 -1.51 12.39
CA ARG A 9 24.99 -0.11 12.76
C ARG A 9 24.09 0.40 13.88
N PHE A 10 22.95 -0.27 14.13
CA PHE A 10 21.99 0.12 15.17
C PHE A 10 22.12 -0.69 16.46
N GLY A 11 22.94 -1.77 16.46
CA GLY A 11 23.29 -2.56 17.63
C GLY A 11 22.07 -3.08 18.40
N ASP A 12 22.05 -2.80 19.70
CA ASP A 12 21.02 -3.30 20.63
C ASP A 12 19.75 -2.43 20.69
N ALA A 13 19.60 -1.45 19.78
CA ALA A 13 18.36 -0.70 19.67
C ALA A 13 17.19 -1.63 19.33
N ALA A 14 16.00 -1.36 19.92
CA ALA A 14 14.79 -2.10 19.61
C ALA A 14 14.42 -1.94 18.13
N ALA A 15 14.18 -3.04 17.44
CA ALA A 15 13.73 -3.05 16.05
C ALA A 15 12.25 -3.42 15.96
N LEU A 16 11.81 -4.47 16.66
CA LEU A 16 10.43 -4.93 16.69
C LEU A 16 9.99 -5.10 18.13
N ILE A 17 8.86 -4.52 18.51
CA ILE A 17 8.24 -4.62 19.83
C ILE A 17 6.87 -5.29 19.63
N ALA A 18 6.71 -6.52 20.12
CA ALA A 18 5.46 -7.24 20.00
C ALA A 18 4.44 -6.83 21.08
N ASP A 19 3.16 -6.96 20.78
CA ASP A 19 2.05 -6.82 21.73
C ASP A 19 2.14 -7.78 22.92
N THR A 20 2.88 -8.88 22.77
CA THR A 20 3.21 -9.82 23.87
C THR A 20 4.32 -9.32 24.80
N GLY A 21 4.85 -8.13 24.58
CA GLY A 21 5.98 -7.55 25.34
C GLY A 21 7.36 -8.07 24.91
N THR A 22 7.43 -8.94 23.90
CA THR A 22 8.71 -9.44 23.38
C THR A 22 9.34 -8.44 22.43
N THR A 23 10.62 -8.12 22.64
CA THR A 23 11.39 -7.22 21.78
C THR A 23 12.44 -8.00 20.99
N LEU A 24 12.62 -7.63 19.71
CA LEU A 24 13.77 -8.00 18.88
C LEU A 24 14.62 -6.74 18.63
N THR A 25 15.91 -6.88 18.83
CA THR A 25 16.89 -5.82 18.55
C THR A 25 17.37 -5.84 17.11
N TYR A 26 17.97 -4.77 16.64
CA TYR A 26 18.62 -4.71 15.33
C TYR A 26 19.80 -5.68 15.22
N ARG A 27 20.54 -5.94 16.31
CA ARG A 27 21.59 -6.97 16.37
C ARG A 27 21.01 -8.37 16.12
N GLU A 28 19.85 -8.66 16.70
CA GLU A 28 19.17 -9.94 16.45
C GLU A 28 18.67 -10.03 15.00
N LEU A 29 18.15 -8.95 14.39
CA LEU A 29 17.79 -8.93 12.97
C LEU A 29 19.02 -9.16 12.05
N ALA A 30 20.19 -8.63 12.42
CA ALA A 30 21.45 -8.91 11.72
C ALA A 30 21.81 -10.39 11.79
N SER A 31 21.78 -11.00 13.00
CA SER A 31 22.02 -12.44 13.19
C SER A 31 21.08 -13.29 12.36
N LEU A 32 19.79 -12.98 12.40
CA LEU A 32 18.75 -13.69 11.62
C LEU A 32 18.98 -13.57 10.09
N SER A 33 19.53 -12.45 9.61
CA SER A 33 19.91 -12.30 8.22
C SER A 33 21.04 -13.25 7.82
N HIS A 34 22.05 -13.43 8.68
CA HIS A 34 23.13 -14.39 8.46
C HIS A 34 22.65 -15.85 8.54
N GLU A 35 21.76 -16.16 9.47
CA GLU A 35 21.16 -17.48 9.60
C GLU A 35 20.30 -17.85 8.37
N ALA A 36 19.50 -16.91 7.87
CA ALA A 36 18.69 -17.09 6.66
C ALA A 36 19.58 -17.34 5.44
N GLU A 37 20.69 -16.60 5.31
CA GLU A 37 21.67 -16.80 4.24
C GLU A 37 22.32 -18.19 4.32
N ALA A 38 22.74 -18.61 5.52
CA ALA A 38 23.31 -19.93 5.75
C ALA A 38 22.33 -21.06 5.41
N GLY A 39 21.08 -20.98 5.92
CA GLY A 39 20.03 -21.96 5.64
C GLY A 39 19.68 -22.07 4.15
N ALA A 40 19.65 -20.93 3.44
CA ALA A 40 19.43 -20.92 2.01
C ALA A 40 20.59 -21.59 1.23
N ARG A 41 21.85 -21.35 1.62
CA ARG A 41 23.04 -21.99 1.00
C ARG A 41 23.14 -23.49 1.29
N GLU A 42 22.90 -23.93 2.52
CA GLU A 42 22.93 -25.34 2.91
C GLU A 42 21.86 -26.18 2.20
N SER A 43 20.83 -25.53 1.67
CA SER A 43 19.79 -26.23 0.90
C SER A 43 20.28 -26.81 -0.44
N GLY A 44 21.59 -26.71 -0.74
CA GLY A 44 22.27 -27.51 -1.79
C GLY A 44 22.29 -26.83 -3.15
N GLU A 45 22.55 -25.53 -3.20
CA GLU A 45 22.57 -24.81 -4.46
C GLU A 45 23.81 -23.96 -4.64
N ASP A 46 24.50 -24.26 -5.72
CA ASP A 46 25.58 -23.45 -6.24
C ASP A 46 25.06 -22.03 -6.48
N GLY A 47 25.52 -21.06 -5.69
CA GLY A 47 25.10 -19.67 -5.58
C GLY A 47 24.96 -18.82 -6.86
N THR A 48 24.40 -19.38 -7.92
CA THR A 48 24.34 -18.78 -9.27
C THR A 48 22.94 -18.42 -9.76
N SER A 49 21.87 -18.82 -9.07
CA SER A 49 20.52 -18.40 -9.46
C SER A 49 19.79 -17.74 -8.30
N GLU A 50 19.53 -16.44 -8.42
CA GLU A 50 18.65 -15.73 -7.51
C GLU A 50 17.26 -16.37 -7.53
N ARG A 51 16.72 -16.70 -6.37
CA ARG A 51 15.45 -17.40 -6.26
C ARG A 51 14.42 -16.55 -5.59
N LEU A 52 13.23 -16.56 -6.16
CA LEU A 52 12.07 -15.91 -5.59
C LEU A 52 11.69 -16.56 -4.25
N THR A 53 11.40 -15.74 -3.24
CA THR A 53 10.77 -16.13 -1.99
C THR A 53 9.31 -15.69 -2.00
N MET A 54 8.37 -16.62 -1.90
CA MET A 54 6.97 -16.28 -1.64
C MET A 54 6.78 -16.06 -0.13
N PHE A 55 6.28 -14.90 0.25
CA PHE A 55 6.07 -14.50 1.65
C PHE A 55 4.59 -14.44 1.98
N ILE A 56 4.12 -15.33 2.85
CA ILE A 56 2.74 -15.35 3.35
C ILE A 56 2.67 -14.41 4.55
N CYS A 57 2.09 -13.22 4.34
CA CYS A 57 2.18 -12.08 5.24
C CYS A 57 1.16 -12.12 6.38
N ARG A 58 1.62 -11.79 7.59
CA ARG A 58 0.84 -11.28 8.72
C ARG A 58 1.64 -10.18 9.41
N ASN A 59 0.97 -9.34 10.20
CA ASN A 59 1.64 -8.34 11.00
C ASN A 59 2.12 -8.97 12.32
N THR A 60 3.16 -9.82 12.25
CA THR A 60 3.80 -10.44 13.42
C THR A 60 5.31 -10.20 13.42
N PRO A 61 5.98 -10.23 14.59
CA PRO A 61 7.44 -10.06 14.65
C PRO A 61 8.21 -11.07 13.82
N GLY A 62 7.76 -12.33 13.80
CA GLY A 62 8.40 -13.37 12.98
C GLY A 62 8.24 -13.12 11.47
N ALA A 63 7.09 -12.62 11.05
CA ALA A 63 6.85 -12.22 9.67
C ALA A 63 7.81 -11.11 9.22
N ILE A 64 7.89 -10.02 10.00
CA ILE A 64 8.73 -8.87 9.68
C ILE A 64 10.21 -9.25 9.71
N ALA A 65 10.66 -9.95 10.77
CA ALA A 65 12.03 -10.38 10.88
C ALA A 65 12.43 -11.37 9.77
N GLY A 66 11.55 -12.33 9.45
CA GLY A 66 11.75 -13.25 8.34
C GLY A 66 11.81 -12.56 6.99
N TYR A 67 10.91 -11.62 6.74
CA TYR A 67 10.93 -10.78 5.53
C TYR A 67 12.25 -9.99 5.40
N ALA A 68 12.65 -9.29 6.47
CA ALA A 68 13.86 -8.49 6.49
C ALA A 68 15.11 -9.35 6.27
N ALA A 69 15.19 -10.52 6.91
CA ALA A 69 16.26 -11.47 6.71
C ALA A 69 16.33 -11.98 5.25
N MET A 70 15.20 -12.40 4.68
CA MET A 70 15.16 -12.88 3.28
C MET A 70 15.52 -11.77 2.29
N MET A 71 15.08 -10.53 2.49
CA MET A 71 15.50 -9.39 1.65
C MET A 71 17.02 -9.15 1.72
N ASN A 72 17.64 -9.34 2.89
CA ASN A 72 19.09 -9.20 3.06
C ASN A 72 19.90 -10.34 2.42
N THR A 73 19.32 -11.54 2.21
CA THR A 73 19.99 -12.62 1.47
C THR A 73 20.14 -12.31 -0.02
N GLY A 74 19.35 -11.37 -0.53
CA GLY A 74 19.39 -11.03 -1.94
C GLY A 74 18.28 -11.66 -2.77
N TYR A 75 17.48 -12.55 -2.22
CA TYR A 75 16.36 -13.13 -2.95
C TYR A 75 15.19 -12.14 -3.05
N PRO A 76 14.61 -11.95 -4.25
CA PRO A 76 13.41 -11.14 -4.38
C PRO A 76 12.24 -11.79 -3.66
N VAL A 77 11.34 -10.95 -3.15
CA VAL A 77 10.19 -11.41 -2.37
C VAL A 77 8.88 -11.12 -3.11
N LEU A 78 7.95 -12.07 -3.04
CA LEU A 78 6.56 -11.96 -3.51
C LEU A 78 5.64 -12.07 -2.29
N PRO A 79 5.16 -10.95 -1.71
CA PRO A 79 4.23 -10.97 -0.59
C PRO A 79 2.81 -11.33 -1.04
N CYS A 80 2.13 -12.14 -0.24
CA CYS A 80 0.70 -12.43 -0.37
C CYS A 80 0.06 -12.54 1.01
N SER A 81 -1.24 -12.24 1.14
CA SER A 81 -1.96 -12.33 2.40
C SER A 81 -2.06 -13.78 2.90
N ALA A 82 -1.93 -13.99 4.21
CA ALA A 82 -2.24 -15.28 4.84
C ALA A 82 -3.73 -15.63 4.74
N GLU A 83 -4.60 -14.63 4.70
CA GLU A 83 -6.05 -14.78 4.55
C GLU A 83 -6.46 -15.14 3.12
N GLN A 84 -5.53 -15.05 2.18
CA GLN A 84 -5.79 -15.42 0.80
C GLN A 84 -6.10 -16.92 0.68
N ASN A 85 -7.15 -17.24 -0.10
CA ASN A 85 -7.55 -18.63 -0.37
C ASN A 85 -6.35 -19.48 -0.86
N GLY A 86 -6.19 -20.67 -0.28
CA GLY A 86 -5.13 -21.62 -0.64
C GLY A 86 -5.06 -21.97 -2.13
N GLY A 87 -6.20 -21.99 -2.83
CA GLY A 87 -6.25 -22.17 -4.28
C GLY A 87 -5.50 -21.06 -5.04
N ARG A 88 -5.66 -19.81 -4.62
CA ARG A 88 -4.96 -18.66 -5.23
C ARG A 88 -3.47 -18.68 -4.91
N ARG A 89 -3.08 -19.04 -3.68
CA ARG A 89 -1.67 -19.26 -3.32
C ARG A 89 -1.03 -20.33 -4.22
N LYS A 90 -1.74 -21.44 -4.45
CA LYS A 90 -1.28 -22.53 -5.35
C LYS A 90 -1.10 -22.05 -6.79
N VAL A 91 -2.01 -21.22 -7.30
CA VAL A 91 -1.86 -20.60 -8.63
C VAL A 91 -0.59 -19.74 -8.69
N LEU A 92 -0.34 -18.88 -7.72
CA LEU A 92 0.88 -18.06 -7.66
C LEU A 92 2.14 -18.91 -7.61
N MET A 93 2.15 -19.96 -6.77
CA MET A 93 3.27 -20.89 -6.68
C MET A 93 3.55 -21.57 -8.02
N ASN A 94 2.52 -22.02 -8.73
CA ASN A 94 2.70 -22.68 -10.04
C ASN A 94 3.14 -21.70 -11.12
N THR A 95 2.67 -20.45 -11.06
CA THR A 95 3.01 -19.40 -12.02
C THR A 95 4.46 -18.96 -11.89
N TYR A 96 4.93 -18.72 -10.66
CA TYR A 96 6.25 -18.11 -10.42
C TYR A 96 7.31 -19.08 -9.91
N ARG A 97 6.93 -20.29 -9.47
CA ARG A 97 7.81 -21.35 -8.96
C ARG A 97 8.84 -20.81 -7.96
N PRO A 98 8.41 -20.23 -6.82
CA PRO A 98 9.33 -19.69 -5.83
C PRO A 98 10.26 -20.80 -5.31
N GLY A 99 11.51 -20.47 -5.03
CA GLY A 99 12.47 -21.41 -4.43
C GLY A 99 12.18 -21.62 -2.94
N PHE A 100 11.65 -20.58 -2.29
CA PHE A 100 11.35 -20.61 -0.86
C PHE A 100 9.93 -20.11 -0.57
N LEU A 101 9.35 -20.64 0.53
CA LEU A 101 8.15 -20.13 1.16
C LEU A 101 8.51 -19.63 2.56
N LEU A 102 8.28 -18.35 2.85
CA LEU A 102 8.28 -17.79 4.19
C LEU A 102 6.81 -17.72 4.65
N LEU A 103 6.46 -18.47 5.69
CA LEU A 103 5.07 -18.66 6.11
C LEU A 103 4.93 -18.83 7.63
N PRO A 104 3.72 -18.56 8.21
CA PRO A 104 3.41 -18.91 9.58
C PRO A 104 3.61 -20.40 9.84
N LYS A 105 4.24 -20.78 10.97
CA LYS A 105 4.52 -22.18 11.31
C LYS A 105 3.27 -23.06 11.34
N GLU A 106 2.13 -22.53 11.72
CA GLU A 106 0.84 -23.23 11.75
C GLU A 106 0.33 -23.62 10.36
N MET A 107 0.80 -22.95 9.30
CA MET A 107 0.48 -23.29 7.91
C MET A 107 1.41 -24.34 7.29
N ARG A 108 2.41 -24.80 8.03
CA ARG A 108 3.41 -25.77 7.54
C ARG A 108 2.78 -27.08 7.06
N ASP A 109 1.73 -27.52 7.73
CA ASP A 109 1.03 -28.77 7.39
C ASP A 109 0.30 -28.73 6.05
N GLU A 110 0.08 -27.53 5.48
CA GLU A 110 -0.42 -27.36 4.11
C GLU A 110 0.65 -27.79 3.06
N TYR A 111 1.92 -27.91 3.48
CA TYR A 111 3.08 -28.17 2.61
C TYR A 111 3.92 -29.36 3.12
N PRO A 112 3.34 -30.57 3.34
CA PRO A 112 3.97 -31.65 4.08
C PRO A 112 5.21 -32.26 3.40
N THR A 113 5.38 -32.03 2.09
CA THR A 113 6.52 -32.56 1.32
C THR A 113 7.69 -31.59 1.25
N MET A 114 7.55 -30.35 1.71
CA MET A 114 8.59 -29.33 1.66
C MET A 114 9.47 -29.41 2.92
N LYS A 115 10.78 -29.23 2.73
CA LYS A 115 11.75 -29.24 3.83
C LYS A 115 11.84 -27.86 4.47
N THR A 116 11.72 -27.78 5.79
CA THR A 116 12.07 -26.59 6.55
C THR A 116 13.59 -26.39 6.52
N VAL A 117 14.03 -25.21 6.11
CA VAL A 117 15.44 -24.82 6.02
C VAL A 117 15.85 -23.84 7.10
N TRP A 118 14.89 -23.08 7.63
CA TRP A 118 15.10 -22.11 8.68
C TRP A 118 13.80 -21.80 9.42
N GLU A 119 13.89 -21.47 10.69
CA GLU A 119 12.75 -21.09 11.51
C GLU A 119 13.04 -19.81 12.30
N ILE A 120 12.04 -18.96 12.40
CA ILE A 120 12.12 -17.75 13.19
C ILE A 120 10.78 -17.47 13.89
N ARG A 121 10.80 -17.47 15.22
CA ARG A 121 9.60 -17.19 16.02
C ARG A 121 8.40 -18.03 15.59
N ASP A 122 7.33 -17.36 15.16
CA ASP A 122 6.09 -17.92 14.63
C ASP A 122 6.16 -18.27 13.13
N TYR A 123 7.31 -18.06 12.46
CA TYR A 123 7.51 -18.29 11.03
C TYR A 123 8.53 -19.35 10.71
N ALA A 124 8.40 -19.92 9.52
CA ALA A 124 9.35 -20.88 8.95
C ALA A 124 9.63 -20.56 7.47
N VAL A 125 10.83 -20.88 7.02
CA VAL A 125 11.20 -20.88 5.60
C VAL A 125 11.27 -22.33 5.12
N LEU A 126 10.44 -22.64 4.13
CA LEU A 126 10.44 -23.96 3.47
C LEU A 126 11.10 -23.86 2.10
N LYS A 127 11.92 -24.86 1.76
CA LYS A 127 12.39 -25.09 0.39
C LYS A 127 11.31 -25.77 -0.41
N THR A 128 10.98 -25.23 -1.58
CA THR A 128 9.99 -25.82 -2.48
C THR A 128 10.54 -27.02 -3.26
N ASN A 129 9.65 -27.82 -3.83
CA ASN A 129 10.01 -29.05 -4.54
C ASN A 129 9.99 -28.91 -6.07
N TYR A 130 10.08 -27.69 -6.60
CA TYR A 130 10.14 -27.50 -8.05
C TYR A 130 11.47 -28.03 -8.60
N SER A 131 11.42 -28.78 -9.69
CA SER A 131 12.60 -29.31 -10.39
C SER A 131 13.29 -28.26 -11.29
N ALA A 132 12.59 -27.19 -11.63
CA ALA A 132 13.11 -26.10 -12.44
C ALA A 132 12.48 -24.76 -11.97
N PHE A 133 13.30 -23.73 -11.92
CA PHE A 133 12.96 -22.38 -11.54
C PHE A 133 13.10 -21.44 -12.73
N PHE A 134 12.38 -20.34 -12.70
CA PHE A 134 12.59 -19.29 -13.67
C PHE A 134 13.84 -18.47 -13.30
N PRO A 135 14.63 -18.03 -14.28
CA PRO A 135 15.72 -17.10 -14.02
C PRO A 135 15.12 -15.77 -13.50
N VAL A 136 15.84 -15.13 -12.60
CA VAL A 136 15.43 -13.87 -11.98
C VAL A 136 16.42 -12.78 -12.32
N HIS A 137 15.95 -11.59 -12.68
CA HIS A 137 16.82 -10.46 -12.98
C HIS A 137 17.59 -10.04 -11.71
N PRO A 138 18.92 -9.80 -11.79
CA PRO A 138 19.76 -9.51 -10.61
C PRO A 138 19.34 -8.32 -9.78
N GLN A 139 18.70 -7.32 -10.40
CA GLN A 139 18.21 -6.13 -9.70
C GLN A 139 16.84 -6.30 -9.08
N LEU A 140 16.08 -7.34 -9.41
CA LEU A 140 14.74 -7.55 -8.86
C LEU A 140 14.80 -7.73 -7.34
N GLY A 141 14.02 -6.93 -6.61
CA GLY A 141 13.92 -6.97 -5.15
C GLY A 141 12.55 -7.40 -4.66
N LEU A 142 11.49 -6.96 -5.33
CA LEU A 142 10.12 -7.19 -4.87
C LEU A 142 9.16 -7.36 -6.07
N LEU A 143 8.22 -8.28 -5.90
CA LEU A 143 7.03 -8.40 -6.73
C LEU A 143 5.82 -7.99 -5.91
N ILE A 144 5.16 -6.90 -6.25
CA ILE A 144 4.01 -6.41 -5.48
C ILE A 144 2.74 -6.41 -6.32
N THR A 145 1.61 -6.76 -5.72
CA THR A 145 0.31 -6.71 -6.41
C THR A 145 -0.07 -5.29 -6.73
N THR A 146 -0.68 -5.07 -7.90
CA THR A 146 -1.44 -3.85 -8.12
C THR A 146 -2.81 -4.00 -7.48
N SER A 147 -3.35 -2.91 -6.98
CA SER A 147 -4.73 -2.84 -6.48
C SER A 147 -5.78 -2.88 -7.62
N GLY A 148 -5.35 -3.20 -8.83
CA GLY A 148 -6.17 -3.16 -10.03
C GLY A 148 -7.14 -4.31 -10.14
N SER A 149 -8.33 -3.99 -10.51
CA SER A 149 -9.57 -4.75 -10.63
C SER A 149 -9.62 -5.80 -11.74
N THR A 150 -8.52 -6.13 -12.40
CA THR A 150 -8.54 -7.09 -13.51
C THR A 150 -8.05 -8.44 -13.05
N GLY A 151 -8.92 -9.45 -13.03
CA GLY A 151 -8.77 -10.83 -12.54
C GLY A 151 -7.53 -11.64 -12.92
N SER A 152 -6.53 -11.09 -13.59
CA SER A 152 -5.21 -11.68 -13.79
C SER A 152 -4.21 -11.07 -12.80
N ALA A 153 -3.57 -11.89 -11.97
CA ALA A 153 -2.57 -11.46 -10.99
C ALA A 153 -1.32 -10.93 -11.71
N LYS A 154 -1.33 -9.65 -12.01
CA LYS A 154 -0.22 -8.90 -12.58
C LYS A 154 0.56 -8.26 -11.44
N PHE A 155 1.83 -8.58 -11.31
CA PHE A 155 2.69 -8.00 -10.28
C PHE A 155 3.58 -6.92 -10.87
N VAL A 156 3.85 -5.89 -10.09
CA VAL A 156 4.87 -4.88 -10.39
C VAL A 156 6.23 -5.41 -9.97
N ARG A 157 7.21 -5.34 -10.86
CA ARG A 157 8.61 -5.70 -10.60
C ARG A 157 9.36 -4.47 -10.09
N GLN A 158 9.74 -4.49 -8.83
CA GLN A 158 10.49 -3.41 -8.19
C GLN A 158 11.94 -3.82 -7.97
N SER A 159 12.87 -2.97 -8.40
CA SER A 159 14.29 -3.22 -8.16
C SER A 159 14.66 -2.85 -6.72
N ARG A 160 15.82 -3.37 -6.25
CA ARG A 160 16.40 -3.00 -4.95
C ARG A 160 16.71 -1.50 -4.88
N GLU A 161 17.11 -0.90 -6.00
CA GLU A 161 17.39 0.53 -6.10
C GLU A 161 16.09 1.34 -5.96
N ASN A 162 15.01 0.93 -6.64
CA ASN A 162 13.68 1.54 -6.48
C ASN A 162 13.24 1.53 -5.01
N LEU A 163 13.36 0.35 -4.35
CA LEU A 163 12.98 0.17 -2.95
C LEU A 163 13.83 1.04 -2.01
N ARG A 164 15.14 1.12 -2.23
CA ARG A 164 16.06 1.93 -1.41
C ARG A 164 15.73 3.40 -1.54
N PHE A 165 15.67 3.93 -2.78
CA PHE A 165 15.34 5.32 -3.03
C PHE A 165 13.99 5.69 -2.39
N ASN A 166 12.99 4.83 -2.56
CA ASN A 166 11.66 5.06 -1.97
C ASN A 166 11.71 5.08 -0.43
N ALA A 167 12.43 4.13 0.19
CA ALA A 167 12.59 4.08 1.64
C ALA A 167 13.28 5.34 2.20
N GLU A 168 14.34 5.82 1.54
CA GLU A 168 15.03 7.07 1.88
C GLU A 168 14.09 8.27 1.78
N THR A 169 13.39 8.39 0.64
CA THR A 169 12.46 9.50 0.38
C THR A 169 11.30 9.56 1.38
N ILE A 170 10.73 8.40 1.73
CA ILE A 170 9.66 8.33 2.73
C ILE A 170 10.20 8.63 4.13
N ALA A 171 11.35 8.06 4.49
CA ALA A 171 11.96 8.33 5.79
C ALA A 171 12.26 9.82 5.98
N ASP A 172 12.82 10.49 4.98
CA ASP A 172 13.10 11.92 5.01
C ASP A 172 11.82 12.75 5.06
N GLY A 173 10.82 12.39 4.24
CA GLY A 173 9.54 13.07 4.19
C GLY A 173 8.75 12.99 5.48
N LEU A 174 8.69 11.82 6.10
CA LEU A 174 8.03 11.62 7.38
C LEU A 174 8.89 12.06 8.58
N GLY A 175 10.18 12.40 8.36
CA GLY A 175 11.11 12.78 9.40
C GLY A 175 11.44 11.62 10.35
N ILE A 176 11.47 10.38 9.84
CA ILE A 176 11.74 9.18 10.64
C ILE A 176 13.19 9.15 11.10
N THR A 177 13.39 8.93 12.38
CA THR A 177 14.70 8.83 13.05
C THR A 177 14.75 7.55 13.89
N ALA A 178 15.93 7.20 14.38
CA ALA A 178 16.11 6.04 15.27
C ALA A 178 15.35 6.14 16.62
N SER A 179 14.86 7.34 16.98
CA SER A 179 14.04 7.52 18.19
C SER A 179 12.55 7.29 17.97
N ASP A 180 12.12 7.05 16.72
CA ASP A 180 10.72 6.86 16.38
C ASP A 180 10.25 5.45 16.67
N LYS A 181 8.95 5.35 17.01
CA LYS A 181 8.21 4.11 17.13
C LYS A 181 6.98 4.18 16.23
N THR A 182 6.87 3.27 15.29
CA THR A 182 5.75 3.16 14.35
C THR A 182 4.94 1.91 14.63
N ILE A 183 3.61 2.01 14.76
CA ILE A 183 2.74 0.83 14.95
C ILE A 183 2.29 0.23 13.60
N THR A 184 2.14 -1.09 13.54
CA THR A 184 1.64 -1.79 12.34
C THR A 184 0.13 -1.61 12.19
N SER A 185 -0.29 -0.61 11.44
CA SER A 185 -1.70 -0.34 11.09
C SER A 185 -2.04 -0.71 9.64
N LEU A 186 -1.03 -1.08 8.86
CA LEU A 186 -1.14 -1.36 7.42
C LEU A 186 -0.70 -2.80 7.12
N PRO A 187 -1.40 -3.52 6.21
CA PRO A 187 -1.00 -4.87 5.84
C PRO A 187 0.31 -4.89 5.04
N LEU A 188 1.20 -5.85 5.36
CA LEU A 188 2.52 -6.00 4.73
C LEU A 188 2.48 -6.45 3.25
N GLN A 189 1.37 -7.02 2.76
CA GLN A 189 1.24 -7.40 1.35
C GLN A 189 0.95 -6.22 0.42
N TYR A 190 0.79 -5.01 0.96
CA TYR A 190 0.55 -3.80 0.17
C TYR A 190 1.75 -2.86 0.18
N THR A 191 1.90 -2.15 -0.92
CA THR A 191 3.01 -1.22 -1.15
C THR A 191 3.18 -0.20 -0.03
N TYR A 192 2.08 0.37 0.49
CA TYR A 192 2.16 1.39 1.55
C TYR A 192 2.69 0.80 2.86
N GLY A 193 2.17 -0.35 3.31
CA GLY A 193 2.66 -1.00 4.53
C GLY A 193 4.14 -1.39 4.46
N LEU A 194 4.57 -1.97 3.33
CA LEU A 194 5.98 -2.29 3.12
C LEU A 194 6.86 -1.04 3.03
N SER A 195 6.39 0.04 2.41
CA SER A 195 7.18 1.27 2.29
C SER A 195 7.44 1.93 3.64
N VAL A 196 6.45 1.90 4.54
CA VAL A 196 6.59 2.34 5.94
C VAL A 196 7.59 1.46 6.68
N LEU A 197 7.46 0.13 6.56
CA LEU A 197 8.41 -0.82 7.16
C LEU A 197 9.84 -0.55 6.68
N HIS A 198 10.04 -0.41 5.36
CA HIS A 198 11.36 -0.15 4.78
C HIS A 198 11.99 1.15 5.30
N ALA A 199 11.22 2.22 5.39
CA ALA A 199 11.67 3.52 5.88
C ALA A 199 12.10 3.45 7.36
N ASN A 200 11.31 2.78 8.21
CA ASN A 200 11.62 2.61 9.63
C ASN A 200 12.90 1.77 9.84
N LEU A 201 12.98 0.59 9.21
CA LEU A 201 14.16 -0.28 9.30
C LEU A 201 15.43 0.41 8.76
N LEU A 202 15.30 1.26 7.73
CA LEU A 202 16.39 2.03 7.18
C LEU A 202 16.95 3.06 8.19
N ARG A 203 16.11 3.64 9.03
CA ARG A 203 16.50 4.69 10.00
C ARG A 203 16.79 4.15 11.40
N GLY A 204 16.63 2.85 11.65
CA GLY A 204 16.81 2.26 12.96
C GLY A 204 15.66 2.54 13.93
N ALA A 205 14.49 2.93 13.42
CA ALA A 205 13.28 3.16 14.19
C ALA A 205 12.63 1.84 14.60
N ALA A 206 11.93 1.81 15.74
CA ALA A 206 11.23 0.62 16.19
C ALA A 206 9.87 0.46 15.52
N MET A 207 9.49 -0.78 15.24
CA MET A 207 8.12 -1.14 14.82
C MET A 207 7.40 -1.80 16.00
N VAL A 208 6.30 -1.20 16.46
CA VAL A 208 5.35 -1.81 17.39
C VAL A 208 4.41 -2.69 16.59
N VAL A 209 4.45 -3.99 16.84
CA VAL A 209 3.85 -5.00 15.97
C VAL A 209 2.63 -5.63 16.61
N THR A 210 1.48 -5.46 16.00
CA THR A 210 0.20 -6.06 16.43
C THR A 210 -0.64 -6.48 15.23
N GLN A 211 -1.55 -7.42 15.47
CA GLN A 211 -2.62 -7.83 14.54
C GLN A 211 -3.98 -7.21 14.91
N SER A 212 -4.06 -6.47 16.02
CA SER A 212 -5.28 -5.79 16.44
C SER A 212 -5.68 -4.73 15.41
N SER A 213 -6.98 -4.61 15.21
CA SER A 213 -7.56 -3.59 14.34
C SER A 213 -7.45 -2.20 15.00
N VAL A 214 -7.36 -1.15 14.20
CA VAL A 214 -7.46 0.24 14.67
C VAL A 214 -8.83 0.56 15.33
N MET A 215 -9.80 -0.36 15.25
CA MET A 215 -11.09 -0.27 15.93
C MET A 215 -11.11 -0.96 17.30
N ASP A 216 -10.06 -1.72 17.64
CA ASP A 216 -9.95 -2.43 18.90
C ASP A 216 -9.27 -1.53 19.95
N SER A 217 -9.76 -1.54 21.20
CA SER A 217 -9.16 -0.78 22.30
C SER A 217 -7.72 -1.20 22.57
N GLU A 218 -7.43 -2.50 22.41
CA GLU A 218 -6.10 -3.09 22.61
C GLU A 218 -5.04 -2.46 21.67
N PHE A 219 -5.44 -2.02 20.49
CA PHE A 219 -4.54 -1.31 19.56
C PHE A 219 -4.08 0.02 20.19
N TRP A 220 -5.01 0.80 20.75
CA TRP A 220 -4.74 2.12 21.32
C TRP A 220 -4.08 2.04 22.68
N ASP A 221 -4.42 1.03 23.50
CA ASP A 221 -3.70 0.72 24.73
C ASP A 221 -2.22 0.44 24.45
N LEU A 222 -1.93 -0.37 23.43
CA LEU A 222 -0.56 -0.65 23.00
C LEU A 222 0.12 0.60 22.42
N PHE A 223 -0.62 1.40 21.65
CA PHE A 223 -0.15 2.66 21.07
C PHE A 223 0.37 3.62 22.15
N GLU A 224 -0.41 3.84 23.20
CA GLU A 224 -0.04 4.72 24.29
C GLU A 224 1.05 4.12 25.17
N ASN A 225 0.91 2.86 25.58
CA ASN A 225 1.87 2.20 26.47
C ASN A 225 3.28 2.12 25.89
N GLU A 226 3.39 1.94 24.58
CA GLU A 226 4.68 1.90 23.90
C GLU A 226 5.18 3.29 23.48
N GLY A 227 4.39 4.35 23.65
CA GLY A 227 4.76 5.71 23.25
C GLY A 227 4.99 5.80 21.74
N VAL A 228 3.99 5.38 20.97
CA VAL A 228 4.07 5.40 19.49
C VAL A 228 4.15 6.84 19.00
N THR A 229 5.14 7.11 18.13
CA THR A 229 5.40 8.45 17.59
C THR A 229 4.89 8.66 16.17
N CYS A 230 4.64 7.58 15.43
CA CYS A 230 4.21 7.63 14.04
C CYS A 230 3.01 6.72 13.77
N PHE A 231 1.96 7.26 13.14
CA PHE A 231 0.75 6.55 12.72
C PHE A 231 0.49 6.72 11.24
N HIS A 232 0.11 5.63 10.58
CA HIS A 232 -0.12 5.60 9.13
C HIS A 232 -1.48 4.97 8.82
N GLY A 233 -2.28 5.61 7.97
CA GLY A 233 -3.61 5.13 7.64
C GLY A 233 -4.00 5.35 6.18
N VAL A 234 -4.94 4.55 5.72
CA VAL A 234 -5.66 4.79 4.46
C VAL A 234 -6.88 5.67 4.72
N PRO A 235 -7.54 6.25 3.69
CA PRO A 235 -8.71 7.12 3.90
C PRO A 235 -9.77 6.51 4.81
N ASN A 236 -10.13 5.25 4.58
CA ASN A 236 -11.12 4.55 5.40
C ASN A 236 -10.72 4.46 6.89
N THR A 237 -9.43 4.30 7.19
CA THR A 237 -8.93 4.34 8.57
C THR A 237 -9.25 5.70 9.21
N TYR A 238 -8.92 6.79 8.54
CA TYR A 238 -9.18 8.14 9.04
C TYR A 238 -10.67 8.47 9.15
N GLU A 239 -11.50 7.99 8.22
CA GLU A 239 -12.96 8.10 8.30
C GLU A 239 -13.51 7.40 9.56
N MET A 240 -13.07 6.15 9.82
CA MET A 240 -13.50 5.38 10.98
C MET A 240 -13.06 6.04 12.30
N LEU A 241 -11.81 6.48 12.38
CA LEU A 241 -11.28 7.16 13.57
C LEU A 241 -11.96 8.51 13.83
N ARG A 242 -12.37 9.22 12.77
CA ARG A 242 -13.19 10.44 12.90
C ARG A 242 -14.57 10.14 13.45
N HIS A 243 -15.18 9.02 13.02
CA HIS A 243 -16.53 8.62 13.46
C HIS A 243 -16.61 8.25 14.95
N ILE A 244 -15.53 7.70 15.50
CA ILE A 244 -15.41 7.37 16.93
C ILE A 244 -14.78 8.53 17.74
N GLU A 245 -14.56 9.69 17.11
CA GLU A 245 -14.03 10.90 17.74
C GLU A 245 -12.70 10.72 18.47
N LEU A 246 -11.89 9.71 18.07
CA LEU A 246 -10.66 9.31 18.75
C LEU A 246 -9.65 10.45 18.91
N PHE A 247 -9.54 11.34 17.92
CA PHE A 247 -8.60 12.46 17.91
C PHE A 247 -9.20 13.76 18.49
N GLU A 248 -10.19 13.68 19.38
CA GLU A 248 -10.59 14.81 20.22
C GLU A 248 -9.63 14.98 21.41
N ASP A 249 -9.09 13.84 21.90
CA ASP A 249 -8.00 13.81 22.87
C ASP A 249 -6.62 13.88 22.21
N ASP A 250 -5.62 14.32 22.95
CA ASP A 250 -4.23 14.37 22.48
C ASP A 250 -3.51 13.07 22.77
N PHE A 251 -2.69 12.63 21.82
CA PHE A 251 -1.73 11.55 21.97
C PHE A 251 -0.33 12.19 22.14
N PRO A 252 0.18 12.35 23.37
CA PRO A 252 1.34 13.21 23.64
C PRO A 252 2.62 12.77 22.92
N ASP A 253 2.82 11.47 22.73
CA ASP A 253 4.01 10.91 22.06
C ASP A 253 3.91 10.93 20.54
N LEU A 254 2.69 11.00 19.99
CA LEU A 254 2.45 11.04 18.54
C LEU A 254 3.02 12.34 17.94
N ARG A 255 3.89 12.20 16.96
CA ARG A 255 4.55 13.31 16.24
C ARG A 255 4.11 13.43 14.79
N THR A 256 3.98 12.29 14.12
CA THR A 256 3.70 12.26 12.68
C THR A 256 2.56 11.30 12.36
N MET A 257 1.57 11.81 11.65
CA MET A 257 0.53 11.00 11.00
C MET A 257 0.72 11.09 9.50
N SER A 258 0.45 10.01 8.78
CA SER A 258 0.42 10.08 7.31
C SER A 258 -0.75 9.30 6.72
N GLN A 259 -1.23 9.79 5.58
CA GLN A 259 -2.29 9.19 4.80
C GLN A 259 -1.81 8.91 3.39
N ALA A 260 -2.13 7.73 2.86
CA ALA A 260 -1.93 7.37 1.46
C ALA A 260 -2.91 6.27 1.04
N GLY A 261 -2.80 5.81 -0.20
CA GLY A 261 -3.55 4.64 -0.70
C GLY A 261 -4.93 4.93 -1.26
N GLY A 262 -5.42 6.16 -1.15
CA GLY A 262 -6.68 6.62 -1.72
C GLY A 262 -6.87 8.12 -1.51
N LYS A 263 -7.91 8.69 -2.12
CA LYS A 263 -8.26 10.11 -1.97
C LYS A 263 -8.93 10.33 -0.62
N LEU A 264 -8.32 11.16 0.22
CA LEU A 264 -8.95 11.66 1.45
C LEU A 264 -9.85 12.84 1.13
N SER A 265 -11.04 12.91 1.70
CA SER A 265 -11.94 14.06 1.51
C SER A 265 -11.31 15.36 2.04
N ARG A 266 -11.70 16.50 1.48
CA ARG A 266 -11.21 17.81 1.93
C ARG A 266 -11.54 18.06 3.39
N GLU A 267 -12.74 17.66 3.82
CA GLU A 267 -13.18 17.78 5.22
C GLU A 267 -12.24 17.04 6.18
N LEU A 268 -11.90 15.79 5.86
CA LEU A 268 -10.98 15.00 6.69
C LEU A 268 -9.54 15.52 6.64
N GLN A 269 -9.09 16.03 5.49
CA GLN A 269 -7.79 16.71 5.39
C GLN A 269 -7.73 17.90 6.34
N GLU A 270 -8.77 18.74 6.33
CA GLU A 270 -8.85 19.90 7.22
C GLU A 270 -8.98 19.50 8.68
N TYR A 271 -9.78 18.48 9.01
CA TYR A 271 -9.95 18.01 10.37
C TYR A 271 -8.63 17.55 10.98
N TYR A 272 -7.93 16.62 10.31
CA TYR A 272 -6.65 16.11 10.80
C TYR A 272 -5.52 17.13 10.69
N GLY A 273 -5.57 18.02 9.69
CA GLY A 273 -4.68 19.16 9.57
C GLY A 273 -4.76 20.11 10.77
N ARG A 274 -6.00 20.47 11.19
CA ARG A 274 -6.26 21.31 12.39
C ARG A 274 -5.83 20.59 13.69
N TYR A 275 -6.13 19.30 13.81
CA TYR A 275 -5.67 18.50 14.94
C TYR A 275 -4.14 18.55 15.05
N ALA A 276 -3.45 18.31 13.95
CA ALA A 276 -1.99 18.31 13.93
C ALA A 276 -1.42 19.69 14.26
N GLU A 277 -1.96 20.78 13.66
CA GLU A 277 -1.55 22.16 13.95
C GLU A 277 -1.75 22.53 15.43
N LYS A 278 -2.94 22.23 15.99
CA LYS A 278 -3.30 22.52 17.39
C LYS A 278 -2.35 21.84 18.37
N ASN A 279 -1.91 20.62 18.08
CA ASN A 279 -1.15 19.78 18.99
C ASN A 279 0.36 19.71 18.62
N GLY A 280 0.84 20.58 17.70
CA GLY A 280 2.24 20.63 17.30
C GLY A 280 2.75 19.35 16.61
N LYS A 281 1.85 18.66 15.91
CA LYS A 281 2.12 17.41 15.18
C LYS A 281 2.19 17.66 13.68
N ARG A 282 2.54 16.62 12.93
CA ARG A 282 2.56 16.65 11.47
C ARG A 282 1.48 15.70 10.92
N PHE A 283 0.68 16.17 9.99
CA PHE A 283 -0.20 15.35 9.17
C PHE A 283 0.24 15.46 7.71
N ILE A 284 0.66 14.35 7.12
CA ILE A 284 1.27 14.32 5.79
C ILE A 284 0.40 13.48 4.86
N ILE A 285 0.01 14.05 3.74
CA ILE A 285 -0.74 13.35 2.71
C ILE A 285 0.21 12.94 1.60
N MET A 286 0.22 11.65 1.25
CA MET A 286 1.08 11.11 0.21
C MET A 286 0.25 10.54 -0.94
N TYR A 287 0.70 10.78 -2.14
CA TYR A 287 0.16 10.17 -3.35
C TYR A 287 1.21 9.32 -4.03
N GLY A 288 0.76 8.18 -4.54
CA GLY A 288 1.57 7.27 -5.32
C GLY A 288 0.87 5.96 -5.64
N GLN A 289 1.63 5.05 -6.23
CA GLN A 289 1.16 3.73 -6.65
C GLN A 289 2.29 2.71 -6.67
N SER A 290 1.94 1.41 -6.75
CA SER A 290 2.93 0.33 -6.77
C SER A 290 3.93 0.45 -7.91
N GLU A 291 3.50 1.00 -9.05
CA GLU A 291 4.29 1.24 -10.24
C GLU A 291 5.39 2.29 -10.03
N ALA A 292 5.20 3.19 -9.05
CA ALA A 292 6.23 4.13 -8.60
C ALA A 292 6.82 3.75 -7.23
N THR A 293 6.83 2.48 -6.89
CA THR A 293 7.35 1.89 -5.64
C THR A 293 6.84 2.59 -4.36
N ALA A 294 5.70 3.19 -4.38
CA ALA A 294 4.85 3.90 -3.46
C ALA A 294 4.75 5.40 -3.73
N ALA A 295 5.79 6.22 -3.51
CA ALA A 295 5.66 7.66 -3.43
C ALA A 295 5.90 8.39 -4.78
N ILE A 296 4.99 9.30 -5.13
CA ILE A 296 5.13 10.25 -6.26
C ILE A 296 5.15 11.68 -5.75
N SER A 297 4.24 12.02 -4.83
CA SER A 297 4.16 13.36 -4.23
C SER A 297 3.75 13.30 -2.77
N ARG A 298 3.95 14.42 -2.06
CA ARG A 298 3.45 14.58 -0.71
C ARG A 298 3.08 16.03 -0.41
N LEU A 299 2.06 16.19 0.43
CA LEU A 299 1.60 17.46 0.99
C LEU A 299 2.07 17.53 2.45
N GLU A 300 2.89 18.50 2.75
CA GLU A 300 3.43 18.74 4.09
C GLU A 300 2.39 19.41 5.00
N GLN A 301 2.54 19.27 6.32
CA GLN A 301 1.60 19.80 7.31
C GLN A 301 1.28 21.30 7.11
N GLU A 302 2.27 22.10 6.76
CA GLU A 302 2.13 23.54 6.58
C GLU A 302 1.17 23.91 5.44
N ASP A 303 0.98 22.98 4.51
CA ASP A 303 0.19 23.16 3.30
C ASP A 303 -1.18 22.47 3.35
N VAL A 304 -1.41 21.57 4.31
CA VAL A 304 -2.65 20.78 4.37
C VAL A 304 -3.88 21.69 4.47
N LEU A 305 -3.85 22.69 5.33
CA LEU A 305 -4.95 23.65 5.50
C LEU A 305 -5.00 24.71 4.40
N ARG A 306 -3.88 24.98 3.75
CA ARG A 306 -3.76 26.00 2.69
C ARG A 306 -4.16 25.43 1.31
N LYS A 307 -3.95 24.13 1.11
CA LYS A 307 -4.13 23.43 -0.17
C LYS A 307 -5.05 22.20 -0.03
N PRO A 308 -6.27 22.37 0.50
CA PRO A 308 -7.17 21.23 0.71
C PRO A 308 -7.50 20.55 -0.63
N GLY A 309 -7.46 19.21 -0.64
CA GLY A 309 -7.67 18.40 -1.85
C GLY A 309 -6.42 18.16 -2.68
N SER A 310 -5.31 18.86 -2.42
CA SER A 310 -4.03 18.61 -3.06
C SER A 310 -3.39 17.33 -2.51
N VAL A 311 -2.56 16.70 -3.36
CA VAL A 311 -1.63 15.62 -2.98
C VAL A 311 -0.18 16.13 -2.88
N GLY A 312 -0.02 17.45 -2.85
CA GLY A 312 1.24 18.12 -2.59
C GLY A 312 2.13 18.29 -3.81
N ARG A 313 3.44 18.30 -3.55
CA ARG A 313 4.48 18.46 -4.56
C ARG A 313 5.21 17.15 -4.79
N VAL A 314 5.79 17.01 -5.97
CA VAL A 314 6.59 15.84 -6.34
C VAL A 314 7.75 15.65 -5.36
N ILE A 315 8.04 14.40 -5.02
CA ILE A 315 9.15 14.04 -4.13
C ILE A 315 10.51 14.47 -4.72
N PRO A 316 11.50 14.77 -3.89
CA PRO A 316 12.86 15.07 -4.37
C PRO A 316 13.42 13.94 -5.25
N GLY A 317 14.05 14.29 -6.36
CA GLY A 317 14.60 13.35 -7.34
C GLY A 317 13.57 12.82 -8.35
N GLY A 318 12.26 13.08 -8.14
CA GLY A 318 11.21 12.82 -9.12
C GLY A 318 10.85 14.04 -9.95
N SER A 319 10.16 13.81 -11.04
CA SER A 319 9.51 14.85 -11.86
C SER A 319 8.20 14.32 -12.45
N VAL A 320 7.28 15.22 -12.77
CA VAL A 320 6.02 14.88 -13.42
C VAL A 320 5.70 15.84 -14.54
N TYR A 321 4.91 15.36 -15.50
CA TYR A 321 4.31 16.17 -16.54
C TYR A 321 2.94 15.60 -16.91
N LEU A 322 2.13 16.39 -17.61
CA LEU A 322 0.83 15.95 -18.12
C LEU A 322 0.93 15.65 -19.61
N GLU A 323 0.48 14.46 -20.03
CA GLU A 323 0.26 14.17 -21.45
C GLU A 323 -1.00 14.87 -21.97
N GLY A 324 -1.19 14.93 -23.30
CA GLY A 324 -2.27 15.68 -23.95
C GLY A 324 -3.70 15.33 -23.51
N SER A 325 -3.91 14.18 -22.86
CA SER A 325 -5.17 13.76 -22.24
C SER A 325 -5.36 14.29 -20.81
N GLY A 326 -4.37 14.98 -20.23
CA GLY A 326 -4.28 15.32 -18.83
C GLY A 326 -3.76 14.18 -17.94
N GLU A 327 -3.28 13.08 -18.53
CA GLU A 327 -2.70 11.97 -17.80
C GLU A 327 -1.39 12.40 -17.13
N LEU A 328 -1.29 12.13 -15.84
CA LEU A 328 -0.06 12.34 -15.08
C LEU A 328 0.98 11.27 -15.43
N VAL A 329 2.15 11.71 -15.86
CA VAL A 329 3.31 10.84 -16.10
C VAL A 329 4.39 11.19 -15.07
N TYR A 330 4.88 10.18 -14.38
CA TYR A 330 5.94 10.31 -13.38
C TYR A 330 7.27 9.81 -13.94
N ARG A 331 8.36 10.52 -13.64
CA ARG A 331 9.75 10.09 -13.87
C ARG A 331 10.55 10.18 -12.58
N GLY A 332 11.22 9.09 -12.22
CA GLY A 332 12.04 9.07 -11.01
C GLY A 332 12.72 7.72 -10.76
N PRO A 333 13.73 7.70 -9.87
CA PRO A 333 14.49 6.49 -9.56
C PRO A 333 13.67 5.35 -8.93
N ASN A 334 12.50 5.64 -8.39
CA ASN A 334 11.56 4.66 -7.84
C ASN A 334 10.49 4.20 -8.85
N ALA A 335 10.53 4.64 -10.10
CA ALA A 335 9.74 4.03 -11.17
C ALA A 335 10.15 2.56 -11.32
N ALA A 336 9.17 1.66 -11.28
CA ALA A 336 9.41 0.22 -11.27
C ALA A 336 9.91 -0.30 -12.62
N MET A 337 10.37 -1.55 -12.66
CA MET A 337 10.98 -2.17 -13.84
C MET A 337 9.94 -2.60 -14.90
N GLY A 338 8.66 -2.67 -14.59
CA GLY A 338 7.62 -3.22 -15.45
C GLY A 338 6.71 -4.18 -14.70
N TYR A 339 5.94 -4.97 -15.45
CA TYR A 339 5.05 -5.97 -14.88
C TYR A 339 5.61 -7.40 -15.03
N ALA A 340 5.13 -8.31 -14.18
CA ALA A 340 5.22 -9.75 -14.34
C ALA A 340 3.82 -10.35 -14.32
N ALA A 341 3.43 -11.07 -15.37
CA ALA A 341 2.19 -11.84 -15.45
C ALA A 341 2.45 -13.36 -15.41
N ARG A 342 3.69 -13.77 -15.64
CA ARG A 342 4.16 -15.16 -15.68
C ARG A 342 5.60 -15.27 -15.20
N GLY A 343 6.05 -16.50 -14.93
CA GLY A 343 7.37 -16.73 -14.35
C GLY A 343 8.55 -16.27 -15.22
N GLU A 344 8.41 -16.34 -16.55
CA GLU A 344 9.45 -15.90 -17.49
C GLU A 344 9.72 -14.39 -17.38
N ASP A 345 8.73 -13.62 -16.95
CA ASP A 345 8.85 -12.16 -16.84
C ASP A 345 9.78 -11.74 -15.68
N LEU A 346 10.13 -12.68 -14.77
CA LEU A 346 11.08 -12.41 -13.68
C LEU A 346 12.49 -12.07 -14.17
N ALA A 347 12.85 -12.56 -15.37
CA ALA A 347 14.15 -12.32 -15.98
C ALA A 347 14.26 -11.00 -16.75
N LEU A 348 13.14 -10.31 -16.98
CA LEU A 348 13.12 -9.07 -17.76
C LEU A 348 13.81 -7.94 -16.99
N GLY A 349 14.60 -7.13 -17.70
CA GLY A 349 15.20 -5.90 -17.19
C GLY A 349 14.17 -4.78 -16.97
N ASP A 350 14.68 -3.58 -16.81
CA ASP A 350 13.83 -2.38 -16.72
C ASP A 350 13.22 -2.05 -18.11
N GLU A 351 11.90 -2.25 -18.22
CA GLU A 351 11.13 -1.95 -19.44
C GLU A 351 10.54 -0.53 -19.43
N TRP A 352 10.47 0.09 -18.25
CA TRP A 352 9.87 1.42 -18.10
C TRP A 352 10.88 2.56 -18.12
N HIS A 353 12.16 2.24 -18.00
CA HIS A 353 13.27 3.21 -18.12
C HIS A 353 13.09 4.45 -17.24
N GLY A 354 12.60 4.23 -16.02
CA GLY A 354 12.40 5.31 -15.04
C GLY A 354 11.14 6.15 -15.24
N GLU A 355 10.21 5.75 -16.13
CA GLU A 355 8.97 6.49 -16.43
C GLU A 355 7.73 5.65 -16.18
N VAL A 356 6.71 6.24 -15.53
CA VAL A 356 5.43 5.61 -15.22
C VAL A 356 4.28 6.46 -15.73
N LYS A 357 3.44 5.91 -16.60
CA LYS A 357 2.12 6.46 -16.90
C LYS A 357 1.17 6.02 -15.80
N THR A 358 0.69 6.99 -15.01
CA THR A 358 -0.04 6.68 -13.78
C THR A 358 -1.47 6.19 -14.02
N GLY A 359 -2.04 6.52 -15.16
CA GLY A 359 -3.47 6.32 -15.44
C GLY A 359 -4.37 7.29 -14.68
N ASP A 360 -3.79 8.21 -13.91
CA ASP A 360 -4.52 9.25 -13.17
C ASP A 360 -4.50 10.56 -13.98
N ILE A 361 -5.61 11.29 -13.96
CA ILE A 361 -5.73 12.63 -14.53
C ILE A 361 -5.44 13.63 -13.42
N ALA A 362 -4.66 14.66 -13.77
CA ALA A 362 -4.22 15.62 -12.77
C ALA A 362 -4.18 17.04 -13.33
N GLU A 363 -4.06 17.99 -12.41
CA GLU A 363 -3.82 19.40 -12.70
C GLU A 363 -2.83 19.98 -11.68
N PHE A 364 -2.20 21.10 -12.04
CA PHE A 364 -1.34 21.88 -11.16
C PHE A 364 -1.98 23.23 -10.87
N ASP A 365 -1.87 23.69 -9.64
CA ASP A 365 -2.12 25.09 -9.38
C ASP A 365 -0.93 25.99 -9.76
N GLU A 366 -1.11 27.32 -9.66
CA GLU A 366 -0.07 28.30 -10.00
C GLU A 366 1.21 28.18 -9.13
N GLU A 367 1.11 27.56 -7.96
CA GLU A 367 2.21 27.30 -7.05
C GLU A 367 2.87 25.91 -7.27
N GLY A 368 2.37 25.12 -8.21
CA GLY A 368 2.90 23.81 -8.57
C GLY A 368 2.46 22.67 -7.64
N TYR A 369 1.36 22.84 -6.91
CA TYR A 369 0.72 21.75 -6.17
C TYR A 369 -0.12 20.90 -7.09
N LEU A 370 -0.04 19.57 -6.88
CA LEU A 370 -0.69 18.56 -7.69
C LEU A 370 -2.06 18.20 -7.11
N TYR A 371 -3.06 18.15 -7.98
CA TYR A 371 -4.42 17.70 -7.67
C TYR A 371 -4.79 16.55 -8.59
N ILE A 372 -5.22 15.41 -8.01
CA ILE A 372 -5.73 14.27 -8.78
C ILE A 372 -7.22 14.47 -8.98
N THR A 373 -7.63 14.66 -10.24
CA THR A 373 -9.01 14.97 -10.62
C THR A 373 -9.80 13.76 -11.07
N GLY A 374 -9.12 12.64 -11.43
CA GLY A 374 -9.80 11.39 -11.80
C GLY A 374 -8.86 10.34 -12.34
N ARG A 375 -9.41 9.25 -12.87
CA ARG A 375 -8.66 8.17 -13.51
C ARG A 375 -9.00 8.02 -14.98
N LEU A 376 -8.01 7.81 -15.81
CA LEU A 376 -8.17 7.69 -17.27
C LEU A 376 -9.20 6.61 -17.67
N LYS A 377 -9.31 5.53 -16.92
CA LYS A 377 -10.27 4.43 -17.15
C LYS A 377 -11.63 4.62 -16.45
N ARG A 378 -11.81 5.69 -15.68
CA ARG A 378 -13.04 6.00 -14.95
C ARG A 378 -13.76 7.21 -15.55
N PHE A 379 -13.85 7.22 -16.89
CA PHE A 379 -14.65 8.16 -17.65
C PHE A 379 -15.70 7.41 -18.46
N ILE A 380 -16.86 8.00 -18.56
CA ILE A 380 -17.93 7.57 -19.43
C ILE A 380 -18.31 8.73 -20.37
N LYS A 381 -18.93 8.43 -21.48
CA LYS A 381 -19.59 9.44 -22.32
C LYS A 381 -21.06 9.44 -22.03
N MET A 382 -21.65 10.61 -21.72
CA MET A 382 -23.08 10.79 -21.58
C MET A 382 -23.50 12.00 -22.39
N ALA A 383 -24.49 11.83 -23.25
CA ALA A 383 -24.99 12.89 -24.15
C ALA A 383 -23.85 13.59 -24.94
N GLY A 384 -22.82 12.85 -25.32
CA GLY A 384 -21.66 13.35 -26.07
C GLY A 384 -20.58 14.05 -25.23
N HIS A 385 -20.77 14.19 -23.92
CA HIS A 385 -19.80 14.76 -22.99
C HIS A 385 -19.01 13.65 -22.27
N ARG A 386 -17.71 13.87 -22.09
CA ARG A 386 -16.86 12.99 -21.27
C ARG A 386 -17.02 13.38 -19.80
N ILE A 387 -17.45 12.44 -18.96
CA ILE A 387 -17.74 12.63 -17.55
C ILE A 387 -16.81 11.73 -16.72
N SER A 388 -16.16 12.30 -15.71
CA SER A 388 -15.36 11.59 -14.74
C SER A 388 -16.25 11.01 -13.63
N LEU A 389 -16.20 9.69 -13.43
CA LEU A 389 -16.92 9.05 -12.32
C LEU A 389 -16.36 9.49 -10.95
N ASP A 390 -15.04 9.72 -10.88
CA ASP A 390 -14.39 10.21 -9.66
C ASP A 390 -14.80 11.67 -9.33
N GLU A 391 -15.05 12.48 -10.36
CA GLU A 391 -15.54 13.85 -10.19
C GLU A 391 -16.97 13.85 -9.65
N ILE A 392 -17.83 12.97 -10.16
CA ILE A 392 -19.20 12.80 -9.64
C ILE A 392 -19.17 12.43 -8.16
N ASP A 393 -18.38 11.41 -7.79
CA ASP A 393 -18.24 10.97 -6.39
C ASP A 393 -17.73 12.12 -5.50
N SER A 394 -16.79 12.92 -6.01
CA SER A 394 -16.26 14.08 -5.29
C SER A 394 -17.30 15.19 -5.12
N LEU A 395 -18.07 15.52 -6.16
CA LEU A 395 -19.12 16.54 -6.10
C LEU A 395 -20.25 16.15 -5.13
N ILE A 396 -20.65 14.89 -5.11
CA ILE A 396 -21.66 14.39 -4.17
C ILE A 396 -21.14 14.52 -2.74
N MET A 397 -19.88 14.17 -2.49
CA MET A 397 -19.26 14.34 -1.18
C MET A 397 -19.15 15.80 -0.78
N ASP A 398 -18.63 16.67 -1.65
CA ASP A 398 -18.34 18.06 -1.35
C ASP A 398 -19.62 18.91 -1.12
N GLU A 399 -20.71 18.62 -1.86
CA GLU A 399 -21.94 19.42 -1.78
C GLU A 399 -23.06 18.82 -0.93
N LEU A 400 -23.12 17.49 -0.83
CA LEU A 400 -24.16 16.80 -0.06
C LEU A 400 -23.63 16.14 1.22
N ASN A 401 -22.31 16.03 1.38
CA ASN A 401 -21.65 15.26 2.43
C ASN A 401 -22.12 13.79 2.47
N ILE A 402 -22.33 13.21 1.28
CA ILE A 402 -22.76 11.82 1.08
C ILE A 402 -21.61 11.08 0.42
N ARG A 403 -21.21 9.95 1.04
CA ARG A 403 -20.26 9.06 0.41
C ARG A 403 -20.93 8.24 -0.68
N SER A 404 -20.42 8.33 -1.90
CA SER A 404 -20.90 7.58 -3.04
C SER A 404 -19.78 6.90 -3.80
N VAL A 405 -20.12 5.91 -4.61
CA VAL A 405 -19.20 5.29 -5.57
C VAL A 405 -19.92 5.11 -6.89
N SER A 406 -19.42 5.78 -7.91
CA SER A 406 -19.97 5.72 -9.27
C SER A 406 -19.28 4.64 -10.09
N VAL A 407 -20.06 3.90 -10.87
CA VAL A 407 -19.59 2.98 -11.91
C VAL A 407 -20.44 3.18 -13.16
N GLY A 408 -19.93 2.73 -14.31
CA GLY A 408 -20.73 2.82 -15.53
C GLY A 408 -19.95 2.62 -16.81
N GLU A 409 -20.69 2.64 -17.91
CA GLU A 409 -20.19 2.62 -19.28
C GLU A 409 -20.84 3.77 -20.05
N ASP A 410 -20.42 4.01 -21.30
CA ASP A 410 -20.98 5.07 -22.11
C ASP A 410 -22.53 5.02 -22.12
N GLU A 411 -23.17 6.17 -21.86
CA GLU A 411 -24.61 6.42 -21.73
C GLU A 411 -25.27 5.74 -20.49
N HIS A 412 -24.52 5.05 -19.63
CA HIS A 412 -25.04 4.38 -18.41
C HIS A 412 -24.17 4.70 -17.20
N LEU A 413 -24.73 5.45 -16.25
CA LEU A 413 -24.13 5.78 -14.95
C LEU A 413 -24.93 5.13 -13.82
N THR A 414 -24.24 4.39 -12.95
CA THR A 414 -24.81 3.92 -11.69
C THR A 414 -24.03 4.51 -10.53
N VAL A 415 -24.72 5.18 -9.62
CA VAL A 415 -24.16 5.74 -8.38
C VAL A 415 -24.64 4.88 -7.22
N PHE A 416 -23.71 4.36 -6.42
CA PHE A 416 -24.02 3.61 -5.21
C PHE A 416 -23.91 4.51 -3.98
N VAL A 417 -24.90 4.37 -3.07
CA VAL A 417 -24.94 4.99 -1.75
C VAL A 417 -25.21 3.92 -0.69
N THR A 418 -25.00 4.23 0.60
CA THR A 418 -25.18 3.25 1.68
C THR A 418 -26.49 3.42 2.45
N ASP A 419 -27.17 4.57 2.34
CA ASP A 419 -28.49 4.83 2.95
C ASP A 419 -29.54 5.03 1.84
N GLU A 420 -30.63 4.28 1.93
CA GLU A 420 -31.78 4.40 0.99
C GLU A 420 -32.39 5.83 0.98
N LYS A 421 -32.29 6.54 2.11
CA LYS A 421 -32.80 7.93 2.22
C LYS A 421 -32.02 8.93 1.36
N GLU A 422 -30.77 8.62 1.04
CA GLU A 422 -29.88 9.47 0.25
C GLU A 422 -30.15 9.35 -1.25
N LYS A 423 -30.77 8.25 -1.68
CA LYS A 423 -30.94 7.88 -3.07
C LYS A 423 -31.62 8.96 -3.92
N GLU A 424 -32.78 9.43 -3.48
CA GLU A 424 -33.55 10.47 -4.22
C GLU A 424 -32.78 11.78 -4.28
N LEU A 425 -32.11 12.18 -3.19
CA LEU A 425 -31.32 13.39 -3.12
C LEU A 425 -30.14 13.33 -4.09
N VAL A 426 -29.38 12.23 -4.09
CA VAL A 426 -28.23 12.02 -4.97
C VAL A 426 -28.70 11.94 -6.43
N GLU A 427 -29.82 11.24 -6.71
CA GLU A 427 -30.36 11.15 -8.07
C GLU A 427 -30.71 12.53 -8.64
N ASN A 428 -31.41 13.34 -7.88
CA ASN A 428 -31.78 14.70 -8.30
C ASN A 428 -30.54 15.58 -8.49
N PHE A 429 -29.60 15.54 -7.55
CA PHE A 429 -28.35 16.29 -7.60
C PHE A 429 -27.51 15.98 -8.83
N VAL A 430 -27.26 14.69 -9.08
CA VAL A 430 -26.46 14.25 -10.24
C VAL A 430 -27.17 14.62 -11.54
N ARG A 431 -28.49 14.45 -11.60
CA ARG A 431 -29.30 14.76 -12.79
C ARG A 431 -29.25 16.23 -13.18
N GLU A 432 -29.23 17.12 -12.21
CA GLU A 432 -29.12 18.57 -12.48
C GLU A 432 -27.75 18.95 -13.04
N ARG A 433 -26.70 18.24 -12.69
CA ARG A 433 -25.31 18.57 -13.04
C ARG A 433 -24.83 17.93 -14.34
N ILE A 434 -25.28 16.73 -14.60
CA ILE A 434 -24.97 16.03 -15.84
C ILE A 434 -26.26 15.92 -16.63
N SER A 435 -26.31 16.38 -17.86
CA SER A 435 -27.49 16.30 -18.74
C SER A 435 -27.90 14.84 -19.03
N ALA A 436 -28.03 14.03 -17.96
CA ALA A 436 -28.37 12.61 -18.05
C ALA A 436 -29.88 12.44 -18.34
N THR A 437 -30.19 11.55 -19.28
CA THR A 437 -31.57 11.09 -19.47
C THR A 437 -32.00 10.23 -18.27
N ARG A 438 -33.31 10.12 -18.03
CA ARG A 438 -33.83 9.24 -16.97
C ARG A 438 -33.37 7.77 -17.11
N ALA A 439 -33.13 7.31 -18.32
CA ALA A 439 -32.70 5.97 -18.62
C ALA A 439 -31.19 5.73 -18.42
N GLY A 440 -30.40 6.82 -18.47
CA GLY A 440 -28.93 6.72 -18.36
C GLY A 440 -28.36 6.88 -16.95
N LEU A 441 -29.17 7.31 -15.96
CA LEU A 441 -28.73 7.44 -14.57
C LEU A 441 -29.53 6.52 -13.66
N ARG A 442 -28.83 5.75 -12.83
CA ARG A 442 -29.40 4.92 -11.76
C ARG A 442 -28.69 5.20 -10.47
N VAL A 443 -29.43 5.31 -9.36
CA VAL A 443 -28.87 5.34 -8.01
C VAL A 443 -29.30 4.07 -7.30
N MET A 444 -28.36 3.34 -6.71
CA MET A 444 -28.57 2.06 -6.04
C MET A 444 -28.05 2.12 -4.61
N THR A 445 -28.72 1.38 -3.73
CA THR A 445 -28.28 1.24 -2.34
C THR A 445 -27.52 -0.06 -2.15
N ILE A 446 -26.42 -0.02 -1.40
CA ILE A 446 -25.63 -1.17 -1.01
C ILE A 446 -25.35 -1.11 0.50
N ALA A 447 -25.32 -2.26 1.17
CA ALA A 447 -25.09 -2.29 2.62
C ALA A 447 -23.74 -1.73 3.05
N ALA A 448 -22.70 -1.98 2.25
CA ALA A 448 -21.36 -1.42 2.40
C ALA A 448 -20.63 -1.48 1.05
N PHE A 449 -19.75 -0.52 0.80
CA PHE A 449 -18.92 -0.56 -0.40
C PHE A 449 -17.92 -1.70 -0.33
N PRO A 450 -17.84 -2.57 -1.37
CA PRO A 450 -16.87 -3.65 -1.40
C PRO A 450 -15.46 -3.07 -1.45
N GLN A 451 -14.60 -3.55 -0.54
CA GLN A 451 -13.23 -3.09 -0.40
C GLN A 451 -12.29 -4.30 -0.27
N ASN A 452 -11.04 -4.13 -0.71
CA ASN A 452 -10.00 -5.10 -0.40
C ASN A 452 -9.45 -4.88 1.02
N GLU A 453 -8.58 -5.77 1.51
CA GLU A 453 -7.92 -5.69 2.82
C GLU A 453 -7.14 -4.36 3.03
N GLY A 454 -6.76 -3.67 1.96
CA GLY A 454 -6.10 -2.36 1.99
C GLY A 454 -7.08 -1.17 1.94
N GLY A 455 -8.40 -1.39 2.11
CA GLY A 455 -9.42 -0.36 2.14
C GLY A 455 -9.77 0.26 0.76
N LYS A 456 -9.28 -0.30 -0.35
CA LYS A 456 -9.59 0.21 -1.70
C LYS A 456 -10.87 -0.39 -2.25
N ILE A 457 -11.69 0.46 -2.87
CA ILE A 457 -12.95 0.07 -3.51
C ILE A 457 -12.71 -0.95 -4.63
N LEU A 458 -13.51 -2.01 -4.63
CA LEU A 458 -13.53 -3.06 -5.65
C LEU A 458 -14.57 -2.72 -6.73
N TYR A 459 -14.21 -1.79 -7.62
CA TYR A 459 -15.12 -1.28 -8.66
C TYR A 459 -15.70 -2.37 -9.57
N ALA A 460 -14.99 -3.46 -9.81
CA ALA A 460 -15.48 -4.57 -10.62
C ALA A 460 -16.69 -5.27 -10.00
N GLU A 461 -16.74 -5.36 -8.66
CA GLU A 461 -17.87 -5.93 -7.94
C GLU A 461 -19.09 -5.00 -8.01
N LEU A 462 -18.89 -3.68 -7.90
CA LEU A 462 -19.95 -2.69 -8.07
C LEU A 462 -20.45 -2.66 -9.51
N GLN A 463 -19.55 -2.77 -10.50
CA GLN A 463 -19.96 -2.86 -11.91
C GLN A 463 -20.84 -4.10 -12.16
N ALA A 464 -20.43 -5.26 -11.64
CA ALA A 464 -21.24 -6.48 -11.73
C ALA A 464 -22.59 -6.35 -11.00
N ALA A 465 -22.63 -5.64 -9.85
CA ALA A 465 -23.88 -5.38 -9.14
C ALA A 465 -24.80 -4.44 -9.95
N ALA A 466 -24.25 -3.43 -10.62
CA ALA A 466 -25.00 -2.52 -11.48
C ALA A 466 -25.62 -3.22 -12.70
N GLU A 467 -24.93 -4.22 -13.26
CA GLU A 467 -25.42 -5.01 -14.41
C GLU A 467 -26.53 -6.00 -14.04
N ASN A 468 -26.52 -6.50 -12.79
CA ASN A 468 -27.49 -7.51 -12.29
C ASN A 468 -28.72 -6.92 -11.60
N GLY A 469 -28.78 -5.63 -11.31
CA GLY A 469 -29.87 -4.91 -10.66
C GLY A 469 -30.58 -3.98 -11.62
#